data_87fe0b1bf1c7d9baa97332e649dadd16
#
_entry.id   87fe0b1bf1c7d9baa97332e649dadd16
#
_cell.length_a   1.000
_cell.length_b   1.000
_cell.length_c   1.000
_cell.angle_alpha   90.00
_cell.angle_beta   90.00
_cell.angle_gamma   90.00
#
_symmetry.space_group_name_H-M   'P 1'
#
loop_
_entity.id
_entity.type
_entity.pdbx_description
1 polymer ?
#
loop_
_entity_poly.entity_id
_entity_poly.type
_entity_poly.pdbx_seq_one_letter_code
_entity_poly.pdbx_strand_id
1 'polypeptide(L)'
;MNTRLENWGIVEMNYSLLNKKSQRKENSLGLRFRKLFSNKNKFSFKIVFNLVIEDKNFDLNIEAVFNFTTDEQITEEFKHSHFPKINAPAIAYPYLRAYVSNLTLQSGVTPVMLPTINFVKFENPED
;
A
#
# COMPACT_ATOMS: atom_id res chain seq x y z
N MET A 1 -0.87 -18.55 -15.92
CA MET A 1 -0.01 -17.35 -15.78
C MET A 1 0.59 -17.30 -14.39
N ASN A 2 1.89 -17.21 -14.30
CA ASN A 2 2.58 -17.00 -13.04
C ASN A 2 2.87 -15.52 -12.86
N THR A 3 2.55 -14.99 -11.70
CA THR A 3 2.74 -13.58 -11.38
C THR A 3 3.51 -13.49 -10.07
N ARG A 4 4.48 -12.58 -10.02
CA ARG A 4 5.28 -12.40 -8.80
C ARG A 4 5.60 -10.93 -8.54
N LEU A 5 5.80 -10.62 -7.28
CA LEU A 5 6.32 -9.32 -6.85
C LEU A 5 7.84 -9.30 -7.08
N GLU A 6 8.29 -8.40 -7.97
CA GLU A 6 9.73 -8.26 -8.26
C GLU A 6 10.42 -7.36 -7.26
N ASN A 7 9.85 -6.21 -6.99
CA ASN A 7 10.42 -5.23 -6.07
C ASN A 7 9.34 -4.24 -5.65
N TRP A 8 9.67 -3.41 -4.66
CA TRP A 8 8.79 -2.34 -4.23
C TRP A 8 9.61 -1.23 -3.60
N GLY A 9 9.02 -0.06 -3.48
CA GLY A 9 9.67 1.07 -2.85
C GLY A 9 8.70 2.16 -2.46
N ILE A 10 9.18 3.05 -1.62
CA ILE A 10 8.48 4.28 -1.25
C ILE A 10 8.87 5.34 -2.26
N VAL A 11 7.88 5.93 -2.93
CA VAL A 11 8.13 7.00 -3.90
C VAL A 11 7.88 8.38 -3.33
N GLU A 12 7.05 8.46 -2.29
CA GLU A 12 6.82 9.71 -1.58
C GLU A 12 6.43 9.40 -0.15
N MET A 13 6.98 10.18 0.79
CA MET A 13 6.66 10.04 2.20
C MET A 13 6.76 11.38 2.89
N ASN A 14 5.72 11.70 3.66
CA ASN A 14 5.72 12.83 4.59
C ASN A 14 5.45 12.27 5.98
N TYR A 15 6.41 12.41 6.88
CA TYR A 15 6.33 11.88 8.23
C TYR A 15 6.75 12.96 9.21
N SER A 16 5.84 13.35 10.09
CA SER A 16 6.07 14.40 11.07
C SER A 16 5.71 13.93 12.47
N LEU A 17 6.68 13.98 13.37
CA LEU A 17 6.42 13.74 14.79
C LEU A 17 5.81 15.00 15.39
N LEU A 18 4.80 14.81 16.23
CA LEU A 18 4.09 15.90 16.89
C LEU A 18 4.74 16.16 18.24
N ASN A 19 5.15 17.42 18.49
CA ASN A 19 5.84 17.83 19.72
C ASN A 19 4.90 18.01 20.90
N LYS A 20 3.60 18.10 20.65
CA LYS A 20 2.57 18.28 21.69
C LYS A 20 1.57 17.15 21.57
N LYS A 21 1.00 16.73 22.71
CA LYS A 21 -0.12 15.80 22.68
C LYS A 21 -1.19 16.40 21.77
N SER A 22 -1.50 15.68 20.70
CA SER A 22 -2.52 16.07 19.78
C SER A 22 -3.88 16.14 20.49
N GLN A 23 -4.69 17.11 20.09
CA GLN A 23 -6.08 17.19 20.56
C GLN A 23 -6.98 16.19 19.85
N ARG A 24 -6.41 15.35 18.96
CA ARG A 24 -7.15 14.30 18.29
C ARG A 24 -7.63 13.29 19.31
N LYS A 25 -8.93 13.00 19.30
CA LYS A 25 -9.53 12.02 20.19
C LYS A 25 -9.31 10.60 19.70
N GLU A 26 -9.16 10.43 18.40
CA GLU A 26 -9.02 9.12 17.73
C GLU A 26 -7.94 9.17 16.68
N ASN A 27 -7.30 8.02 16.48
CA ASN A 27 -6.39 7.84 15.36
C ASN A 27 -7.21 7.53 14.12
N SER A 28 -6.78 8.03 12.98
CA SER A 28 -7.43 7.72 11.72
C SER A 28 -6.45 7.08 10.75
N LEU A 29 -6.97 6.20 9.92
CA LEU A 29 -6.23 5.46 8.91
C LEU A 29 -7.01 5.48 7.61
N GLY A 30 -6.38 5.94 6.55
CA GLY A 30 -6.93 5.86 5.21
C GLY A 30 -5.99 5.07 4.31
N LEU A 31 -6.55 4.14 3.56
CA LEU A 31 -5.80 3.32 2.61
C LEU A 31 -6.56 3.22 1.30
N ARG A 32 -5.85 3.42 0.19
CA ARG A 32 -6.37 3.19 -1.15
C ARG A 32 -5.25 2.70 -2.04
N PHE A 33 -5.61 2.05 -3.15
CA PHE A 33 -4.60 1.62 -4.11
C PHE A 33 -5.09 1.77 -5.54
N ARG A 34 -4.12 1.93 -6.45
CA ARG A 34 -4.34 2.03 -7.88
C ARG A 34 -3.62 0.89 -8.58
N LYS A 35 -4.22 0.42 -9.66
CA LYS A 35 -3.62 -0.58 -10.57
C LYS A 35 -3.13 0.16 -11.80
N LEU A 36 -1.85 0.03 -12.12
CA LEU A 36 -1.25 0.70 -13.27
C LEU A 36 -0.72 -0.31 -14.28
N PHE A 37 -1.19 -0.21 -15.50
CA PHE A 37 -0.78 -1.05 -16.62
C PHE A 37 -0.14 -0.19 -17.69
N SER A 38 0.96 -0.71 -18.30
CA SER A 38 1.68 0.00 -19.33
C SER A 38 1.40 -0.60 -20.72
N ASN A 39 1.21 0.26 -21.72
CA ASN A 39 1.10 -0.20 -23.10
C ASN A 39 2.45 -0.63 -23.68
N LYS A 40 3.55 -0.19 -23.06
CA LYS A 40 4.91 -0.50 -23.51
C LYS A 40 5.43 -1.84 -23.00
N ASN A 41 5.04 -2.22 -21.77
CA ASN A 41 5.45 -3.48 -21.18
C ASN A 41 4.20 -4.26 -20.74
N LYS A 42 3.88 -5.30 -21.52
CA LYS A 42 2.69 -6.13 -21.28
C LYS A 42 2.97 -7.32 -20.38
N PHE A 43 4.15 -7.36 -19.73
CA PHE A 43 4.55 -8.43 -18.81
C PHE A 43 4.76 -7.89 -17.40
N SER A 44 4.30 -6.68 -17.13
CA SER A 44 4.40 -6.09 -15.80
C SER A 44 3.22 -5.16 -15.51
N PHE A 45 2.94 -4.98 -14.22
CA PHE A 45 1.99 -3.99 -13.76
C PHE A 45 2.38 -3.53 -12.35
N LYS A 46 1.77 -2.46 -11.90
CA LYS A 46 2.06 -1.88 -10.60
C LYS A 46 0.81 -1.79 -9.74
N ILE A 47 1.00 -2.02 -8.44
CA ILE A 47 0.03 -1.65 -7.42
C ILE A 47 0.64 -0.48 -6.66
N VAL A 48 -0.08 0.61 -6.59
CA VAL A 48 0.36 1.82 -5.88
C VAL A 48 -0.56 2.05 -4.70
N PHE A 49 -0.02 1.90 -3.49
CA PHE A 49 -0.75 2.21 -2.27
C PHE A 49 -0.54 3.65 -1.85
N ASN A 50 -1.62 4.30 -1.44
CA ASN A 50 -1.58 5.55 -0.69
C ASN A 50 -2.11 5.29 0.71
N LEU A 51 -1.28 5.58 1.70
CA LEU A 51 -1.59 5.38 3.10
C LEU A 51 -1.50 6.72 3.82
N VAL A 52 -2.54 7.06 4.57
CA VAL A 52 -2.56 8.27 5.40
C VAL A 52 -2.89 7.85 6.82
N ILE A 53 -2.02 8.20 7.76
CA ILE A 53 -2.24 7.95 9.18
C ILE A 53 -2.20 9.28 9.92
N GLU A 54 -3.25 9.56 10.67
CA GLU A 54 -3.29 10.66 11.62
C GLU A 54 -3.33 10.06 13.03
N ASP A 55 -2.18 10.08 13.70
CA ASP A 55 -2.01 9.50 15.02
C ASP A 55 -1.88 10.61 16.06
N LYS A 56 -1.96 10.25 17.33
CA LYS A 56 -1.75 11.21 18.42
C LYS A 56 -0.33 11.75 18.48
N ASN A 57 0.63 10.95 18.01
CA ASN A 57 2.06 11.25 18.10
C ASN A 57 2.70 11.65 16.78
N PHE A 58 2.02 11.41 15.65
CA PHE A 58 2.61 11.70 14.34
C PHE A 58 1.55 11.79 13.24
N ASP A 59 1.96 12.38 12.13
CA ASP A 59 1.27 12.34 10.85
C ASP A 59 2.15 11.60 9.86
N LEU A 60 1.56 10.71 9.08
CA LEU A 60 2.27 9.94 8.07
C LEU A 60 1.45 9.86 6.79
N ASN A 61 2.11 10.12 5.66
CA ASN A 61 1.52 10.00 4.34
C ASN A 61 2.53 9.28 3.46
N ILE A 62 2.16 8.13 2.93
CA ILE A 62 3.06 7.30 2.11
C ILE A 62 2.42 6.98 0.77
N GLU A 63 3.21 7.09 -0.29
CA GLU A 63 2.91 6.48 -1.57
C GLU A 63 3.96 5.38 -1.82
N ALA A 64 3.51 4.14 -1.94
CA ALA A 64 4.36 2.97 -2.12
C ALA A 64 4.00 2.26 -3.41
N VAL A 65 5.02 1.91 -4.20
CA VAL A 65 4.84 1.25 -5.50
C VAL A 65 5.36 -0.17 -5.43
N PHE A 66 4.53 -1.12 -5.84
CA PHE A 66 4.84 -2.55 -5.88
C PHE A 66 4.83 -3.00 -7.34
N ASN A 67 5.96 -3.50 -7.82
CA ASN A 67 6.15 -3.90 -9.21
C ASN A 67 5.99 -5.42 -9.35
N PHE A 68 5.02 -5.82 -10.16
CA PHE A 68 4.71 -7.22 -10.44
C PHE A 68 5.10 -7.57 -11.88
N THR A 69 5.57 -8.80 -12.07
CA THR A 69 5.84 -9.33 -13.41
C THR A 69 5.05 -10.61 -13.64
N THR A 70 4.74 -10.84 -14.91
CA THR A 70 3.99 -12.01 -15.34
C THR A 70 4.80 -12.78 -16.38
N ASP A 71 4.62 -14.10 -16.44
CA ASP A 71 5.26 -14.95 -17.44
C ASP A 71 4.51 -15.00 -18.77
N GLU A 72 3.29 -14.47 -18.80
CA GLU A 72 2.48 -14.36 -20.00
C GLU A 72 2.04 -12.91 -20.19
N GLN A 73 1.71 -12.56 -21.44
CA GLN A 73 1.27 -11.22 -21.77
C GLN A 73 -0.04 -10.88 -21.05
N ILE A 74 -0.10 -9.69 -20.46
CA ILE A 74 -1.29 -9.18 -19.78
C ILE A 74 -2.35 -8.84 -20.82
N THR A 75 -3.54 -9.41 -20.63
CA THR A 75 -4.71 -9.20 -21.50
C THR A 75 -5.68 -8.23 -20.83
N GLU A 76 -6.65 -7.73 -21.59
CA GLU A 76 -7.72 -6.91 -21.01
C GLU A 76 -8.52 -7.70 -19.98
N GLU A 77 -8.72 -9.00 -20.21
CA GLU A 77 -9.39 -9.88 -19.27
C GLU A 77 -8.63 -9.95 -17.94
N PHE A 78 -7.30 -10.09 -18.00
CA PHE A 78 -6.46 -10.12 -16.79
C PHE A 78 -6.59 -8.81 -16.01
N LYS A 79 -6.58 -7.66 -16.69
CA LYS A 79 -6.66 -6.35 -16.03
C LYS A 79 -7.92 -6.20 -15.17
N HIS A 80 -9.01 -6.85 -15.56
CA HIS A 80 -10.28 -6.81 -14.83
C HIS A 80 -10.52 -8.03 -13.96
N SER A 81 -9.53 -8.92 -13.86
CA SER A 81 -9.64 -10.14 -13.07
C SER A 81 -9.40 -9.86 -11.58
N HIS A 82 -9.62 -10.91 -10.77
CA HIS A 82 -9.39 -10.83 -9.33
C HIS A 82 -7.91 -10.65 -8.97
N PHE A 83 -6.97 -11.02 -9.85
CA PHE A 83 -5.56 -10.98 -9.48
C PHE A 83 -5.09 -9.56 -9.16
N PRO A 84 -5.19 -8.58 -10.07
CA PRO A 84 -4.77 -7.21 -9.72
C PRO A 84 -5.67 -6.53 -8.70
N LYS A 85 -6.91 -6.96 -8.57
CA LYS A 85 -7.86 -6.35 -7.64
C LYS A 85 -7.73 -6.89 -6.21
N ILE A 86 -7.44 -8.18 -6.05
CA ILE A 86 -7.49 -8.87 -4.76
C ILE A 86 -6.15 -9.47 -4.40
N ASN A 87 -5.59 -10.32 -5.27
CA ASN A 87 -4.39 -11.10 -4.95
C ASN A 87 -3.14 -10.23 -4.87
N ALA A 88 -2.93 -9.35 -5.83
CA ALA A 88 -1.74 -8.50 -5.85
C ALA A 88 -1.68 -7.55 -4.64
N PRO A 89 -2.75 -6.80 -4.29
CA PRO A 89 -2.70 -5.98 -3.09
C PRO A 89 -2.55 -6.83 -1.81
N ALA A 90 -3.11 -8.05 -1.77
CA ALA A 90 -2.92 -8.95 -0.62
C ALA A 90 -1.47 -9.41 -0.47
N ILE A 91 -0.74 -9.57 -1.57
CA ILE A 91 0.69 -9.90 -1.55
C ILE A 91 1.51 -8.69 -1.10
N ALA A 92 1.16 -7.51 -1.60
CA ALA A 92 1.93 -6.28 -1.39
C ALA A 92 1.75 -5.69 0.01
N TYR A 93 0.55 -5.71 0.55
CA TYR A 93 0.19 -5.02 1.78
C TYR A 93 1.04 -5.42 3.00
N PRO A 94 1.38 -6.71 3.23
CA PRO A 94 2.23 -7.08 4.38
C PRO A 94 3.59 -6.39 4.42
N TYR A 95 4.16 -6.08 3.25
CA TYR A 95 5.42 -5.34 3.20
C TYR A 95 5.24 -3.89 3.67
N LEU A 96 4.13 -3.26 3.29
CA LEU A 96 3.80 -1.91 3.75
C LEU A 96 3.54 -1.89 5.26
N ARG A 97 2.83 -2.90 5.79
CA ARG A 97 2.60 -3.04 7.23
C ARG A 97 3.92 -3.10 8.00
N ALA A 98 4.83 -3.96 7.55
CA ALA A 98 6.13 -4.14 8.20
C ALA A 98 6.95 -2.84 8.15
N TYR A 99 6.93 -2.15 7.02
CA TYR A 99 7.63 -0.88 6.87
C TYR A 99 7.14 0.16 7.87
N VAL A 100 5.83 0.34 7.98
CA VAL A 100 5.23 1.33 8.88
C VAL A 100 5.52 0.99 10.34
N SER A 101 5.41 -0.28 10.72
CA SER A 101 5.73 -0.72 12.08
C SER A 101 7.19 -0.42 12.42
N ASN A 102 8.10 -0.73 11.50
CA ASN A 102 9.53 -0.49 11.69
C ASN A 102 9.87 1.01 11.71
N LEU A 103 9.27 1.80 10.82
CA LEU A 103 9.47 3.24 10.77
C LEU A 103 9.08 3.89 12.11
N THR A 104 7.92 3.57 12.63
CA THR A 104 7.45 4.15 13.90
C THR A 104 8.28 3.67 15.08
N LEU A 105 8.66 2.39 15.10
CA LEU A 105 9.57 1.86 16.11
C LEU A 105 10.91 2.61 16.13
N GLN A 106 11.52 2.79 14.96
CA GLN A 106 12.81 3.45 14.83
C GLN A 106 12.73 4.96 15.16
N SER A 107 11.55 5.53 15.04
CA SER A 107 11.33 6.96 15.34
C SER A 107 11.13 7.25 16.83
N GLY A 108 11.04 6.21 17.66
CA GLY A 108 10.88 6.37 19.09
C GLY A 108 9.46 6.56 19.57
N VAL A 109 8.47 6.35 18.69
CA VAL A 109 7.05 6.32 19.09
C VAL A 109 6.59 4.86 19.24
N THR A 110 5.41 4.68 19.79
CA THR A 110 4.82 3.33 19.87
C THR A 110 4.63 2.77 18.46
N PRO A 111 5.19 1.58 18.16
CA PRO A 111 5.05 1.01 16.82
C PRO A 111 3.59 0.83 16.42
N VAL A 112 3.29 1.24 15.18
CA VAL A 112 1.94 1.11 14.64
C VAL A 112 1.77 -0.24 13.96
N MET A 113 0.76 -0.98 14.41
CA MET A 113 0.37 -2.25 13.81
C MET A 113 -0.86 -1.99 12.95
N LEU A 114 -0.66 -1.86 11.62
CA LEU A 114 -1.78 -1.68 10.71
C LEU A 114 -2.70 -2.90 10.75
N PRO A 115 -4.01 -2.71 10.57
CA PRO A 115 -4.95 -3.83 10.61
C PRO A 115 -4.73 -4.81 9.48
N THR A 116 -5.12 -6.06 9.68
CA THR A 116 -5.22 -7.04 8.61
C THR A 116 -6.37 -6.64 7.69
N ILE A 117 -6.15 -6.71 6.38
CA ILE A 117 -7.17 -6.33 5.40
C ILE A 117 -7.53 -7.54 4.55
N ASN A 118 -8.84 -7.78 4.43
CA ASN A 118 -9.39 -8.74 3.49
C ASN A 118 -9.75 -8.00 2.20
N PHE A 119 -8.92 -8.15 1.17
CA PHE A 119 -9.10 -7.40 -0.08
C PHE A 119 -10.30 -7.87 -0.90
N VAL A 120 -10.89 -9.01 -0.58
CA VAL A 120 -12.16 -9.43 -1.18
C VAL A 120 -13.28 -8.46 -0.78
N LYS A 121 -13.26 -8.01 0.48
CA LYS A 121 -14.28 -7.12 1.06
C LYS A 121 -13.86 -5.66 1.09
N PHE A 122 -12.64 -5.36 0.71
CA PHE A 122 -12.09 -4.01 0.79
C PHE A 122 -12.80 -3.08 -0.21
N GLU A 123 -13.35 -1.99 0.30
CA GLU A 123 -13.94 -0.94 -0.51
C GLU A 123 -12.86 0.08 -0.86
N ASN A 124 -12.27 -0.08 -2.05
CA ASN A 124 -11.20 0.79 -2.51
C ASN A 124 -11.79 2.11 -3.01
N PRO A 125 -11.39 3.27 -2.42
CA PRO A 125 -11.91 4.57 -2.87
C PRO A 125 -11.58 4.90 -4.33
N GLU A 126 -10.60 4.22 -4.93
CA GLU A 126 -10.21 4.43 -6.33
C GLU A 126 -11.10 3.67 -7.34
N ASP A 127 -11.94 2.77 -6.86
CA ASP A 127 -12.87 2.02 -7.73
C ASP A 127 -14.19 2.76 -7.92
#